data_b3da5999c12f5a9c2826499771dd4f45
#
_entry.id   b3da5999c12f5a9c2826499771dd4f45
#
_cell.length_a   1.000
_cell.length_b   1.000
_cell.length_c   1.000
_cell.angle_alpha   90.00
_cell.angle_beta   90.00
_cell.angle_gamma   90.00
#
_symmetry.space_group_name_H-M   'P 1'
#
loop_
_entity.id
_entity.type
_entity.pdbx_description
1 polymer ?
#
loop_
_entity_poly.entity_id
_entity_poly.type
_entity_poly.pdbx_seq_one_letter_code
_entity_poly.pdbx_strand_id
1 'polypeptide(L)'
;MSLETRPLNAKIRTGAGKGFARRTRAAGLVPAVVYGPHLEKPLNIAVDAKETKAAIRTPKHMNTVLGLNVDGKQITVLLKEFQLDPVSKELLHVDFIDVRENEQVKVKIPLVLVGKAEGVTNGGILSQIRRDLEVWSLPGAIPEKIEADVTALKIASSLHINEVKLPAGVTVKSSHNFTIAVVTAPEVEKVVETAAAAVGADGKPVAAAAAAGDAKAGDAKAADGKAAPAAAAKAPAKK
;
A
#
# COMPACT_ATOMS: atom_id res chain seq x y z
N MET A 1 3.72 -29.63 -14.04
CA MET A 1 3.13 -29.45 -12.70
C MET A 1 1.76 -28.84 -12.93
N SER A 2 0.68 -29.52 -12.52
CA SER A 2 -0.67 -28.98 -12.67
C SER A 2 -0.84 -27.82 -11.69
N LEU A 3 -1.32 -26.69 -12.18
CA LEU A 3 -1.68 -25.55 -11.33
C LEU A 3 -2.82 -25.98 -10.42
N GLU A 4 -2.64 -25.85 -9.11
CA GLU A 4 -3.74 -25.99 -8.16
C GLU A 4 -4.68 -24.79 -8.31
N THR A 5 -5.63 -24.89 -9.23
CA THR A 5 -6.64 -23.88 -9.47
C THR A 5 -7.85 -24.16 -8.60
N ARG A 6 -8.19 -23.22 -7.73
CA ARG A 6 -9.46 -23.26 -6.99
C ARG A 6 -10.56 -22.65 -7.86
N PRO A 7 -11.69 -23.36 -8.07
CA PRO A 7 -12.79 -22.82 -8.84
C PRO A 7 -13.46 -21.67 -8.05
N LEU A 8 -13.74 -20.57 -8.72
CA LEU A 8 -14.47 -19.42 -8.21
C LEU A 8 -15.58 -19.06 -9.20
N ASN A 9 -16.81 -19.00 -8.71
CA ASN A 9 -17.96 -18.64 -9.54
C ASN A 9 -18.06 -17.13 -9.69
N ALA A 10 -18.20 -16.67 -10.91
CA ALA A 10 -18.33 -15.27 -11.25
C ALA A 10 -19.52 -15.02 -12.19
N LYS A 11 -20.21 -13.91 -12.02
CA LYS A 11 -21.30 -13.46 -12.87
C LYS A 11 -20.88 -12.20 -13.62
N ILE A 12 -21.18 -12.10 -14.90
CA ILE A 12 -20.91 -10.88 -15.67
C ILE A 12 -21.80 -9.76 -15.16
N ARG A 13 -21.21 -8.60 -14.97
CA ARG A 13 -21.85 -7.38 -14.51
C ARG A 13 -21.92 -6.37 -15.65
N THR A 14 -23.11 -6.04 -16.12
CA THR A 14 -23.34 -5.05 -17.17
C THR A 14 -23.37 -3.61 -16.65
N GLY A 15 -23.73 -3.43 -15.37
CA GLY A 15 -23.82 -2.11 -14.76
C GLY A 15 -22.50 -1.60 -14.20
N ALA A 16 -22.20 -0.32 -14.43
CA ALA A 16 -21.05 0.39 -13.90
C ALA A 16 -21.46 1.51 -12.92
N GLY A 17 -20.50 2.02 -12.14
CA GLY A 17 -20.66 3.17 -11.27
C GLY A 17 -21.00 2.84 -9.81
N LYS A 18 -21.01 3.90 -8.97
CA LYS A 18 -21.12 3.82 -7.51
C LYS A 18 -22.39 3.09 -7.03
N GLY A 19 -23.53 3.38 -7.65
CA GLY A 19 -24.82 2.78 -7.25
C GLY A 19 -24.86 1.27 -7.49
N PHE A 20 -24.32 0.80 -8.61
CA PHE A 20 -24.24 -0.63 -8.92
C PHE A 20 -23.27 -1.36 -7.98
N ALA A 21 -22.08 -0.82 -7.76
CA ALA A 21 -21.11 -1.42 -6.85
C ALA A 21 -21.67 -1.54 -5.42
N ARG A 22 -22.42 -0.54 -4.94
CA ARG A 22 -23.06 -0.57 -3.63
C ARG A 22 -24.13 -1.66 -3.52
N ARG A 23 -24.98 -1.79 -4.55
CA ARG A 23 -26.01 -2.85 -4.59
C ARG A 23 -25.39 -4.24 -4.67
N THR A 24 -24.34 -4.42 -5.45
CA THR A 24 -23.59 -5.68 -5.53
C THR A 24 -23.07 -6.11 -4.16
N ARG A 25 -22.44 -5.19 -3.42
CA ARG A 25 -21.94 -5.47 -2.06
C ARG A 25 -23.09 -5.76 -1.07
N ALA A 26 -24.19 -5.03 -1.17
CA ALA A 26 -25.39 -5.30 -0.33
C ALA A 26 -25.98 -6.69 -0.59
N ALA A 27 -25.81 -7.24 -1.80
CA ALA A 27 -26.19 -8.61 -2.15
C ALA A 27 -25.15 -9.67 -1.73
N GLY A 28 -24.10 -9.30 -0.98
CA GLY A 28 -23.04 -10.23 -0.55
C GLY A 28 -22.00 -10.56 -1.64
N LEU A 29 -22.09 -9.90 -2.79
CA LEU A 29 -21.16 -10.07 -3.90
C LEU A 29 -20.11 -8.95 -3.93
N VAL A 30 -18.90 -9.26 -4.34
CA VAL A 30 -17.81 -8.28 -4.50
C VAL A 30 -17.67 -7.92 -5.98
N PRO A 31 -17.70 -6.62 -6.32
CA PRO A 31 -17.38 -6.19 -7.67
C PRO A 31 -15.90 -6.49 -7.96
N ALA A 32 -15.63 -7.07 -9.11
CA ALA A 32 -14.29 -7.40 -9.55
C ALA A 32 -14.11 -7.10 -11.05
N VAL A 33 -12.86 -7.03 -11.46
CA VAL A 33 -12.48 -6.84 -12.85
C VAL A 33 -11.45 -7.90 -13.24
N VAL A 34 -11.64 -8.50 -14.42
CA VAL A 34 -10.64 -9.37 -15.05
C VAL A 34 -10.05 -8.64 -16.23
N TYR A 35 -8.75 -8.52 -16.28
CA TYR A 35 -8.03 -7.95 -17.41
C TYR A 35 -6.77 -8.77 -17.69
N GLY A 36 -6.20 -8.61 -18.86
CA GLY A 36 -4.98 -9.33 -19.23
C GLY A 36 -4.72 -9.27 -20.73
N PRO A 37 -3.53 -9.75 -21.16
CA PRO A 37 -3.12 -9.67 -22.55
C PRO A 37 -3.97 -10.55 -23.48
N HIS A 38 -4.68 -11.54 -22.95
CA HIS A 38 -5.47 -12.50 -23.73
C HIS A 38 -6.95 -12.13 -23.83
N LEU A 39 -7.37 -11.08 -23.13
CA LEU A 39 -8.73 -10.55 -23.17
C LEU A 39 -8.76 -9.30 -24.04
N GLU A 40 -9.60 -9.29 -25.06
CA GLU A 40 -9.79 -8.12 -25.92
C GLU A 40 -10.31 -6.91 -25.14
N LYS A 41 -11.12 -7.16 -24.11
CA LYS A 41 -11.72 -6.12 -23.26
C LYS A 41 -11.74 -6.57 -21.81
N PRO A 42 -11.51 -5.65 -20.84
CA PRO A 42 -11.69 -5.96 -19.43
C PRO A 42 -13.12 -6.41 -19.15
N LEU A 43 -13.26 -7.51 -18.41
CA LEU A 43 -14.54 -8.06 -18.00
C LEU A 43 -14.90 -7.59 -16.60
N ASN A 44 -16.04 -6.90 -16.48
CA ASN A 44 -16.60 -6.54 -15.20
C ASN A 44 -17.41 -7.73 -14.66
N ILE A 45 -17.02 -8.25 -13.51
CA ILE A 45 -17.65 -9.40 -12.88
C ILE A 45 -18.07 -9.10 -11.45
N ALA A 46 -18.90 -9.96 -10.90
CA ALA A 46 -19.24 -10.02 -9.50
C ALA A 46 -18.94 -11.43 -8.98
N VAL A 47 -18.18 -11.53 -7.90
CA VAL A 47 -17.76 -12.78 -7.26
C VAL A 47 -18.32 -12.89 -5.86
N ASP A 48 -18.47 -14.11 -5.33
CA ASP A 48 -18.91 -14.32 -3.96
C ASP A 48 -17.85 -13.85 -2.96
N ALA A 49 -18.28 -13.02 -1.99
CA ALA A 49 -17.38 -12.45 -0.98
C ALA A 49 -16.75 -13.53 -0.08
N LYS A 50 -17.47 -14.60 0.25
CA LYS A 50 -16.99 -15.66 1.12
C LYS A 50 -15.95 -16.53 0.44
N GLU A 51 -16.23 -16.97 -0.79
CA GLU A 51 -15.30 -17.78 -1.59
C GLU A 51 -14.00 -17.00 -1.89
N THR A 52 -14.12 -15.73 -2.28
CA THR A 52 -12.97 -14.86 -2.54
C THR A 52 -12.14 -14.61 -1.27
N LYS A 53 -12.78 -14.37 -0.13
CA LYS A 53 -12.09 -14.22 1.16
C LYS A 53 -11.35 -15.50 1.57
N ALA A 54 -11.93 -16.67 1.31
CA ALA A 54 -11.27 -17.96 1.54
C ALA A 54 -10.06 -18.17 0.63
N ALA A 55 -10.12 -17.70 -0.63
CA ALA A 55 -9.01 -17.74 -1.57
C ALA A 55 -7.86 -16.82 -1.14
N ILE A 56 -8.15 -15.61 -0.64
CA ILE A 56 -7.13 -14.65 -0.17
C ILE A 56 -6.44 -15.13 1.11
N ARG A 57 -7.13 -15.90 1.95
CA ARG A 57 -6.56 -16.45 3.20
C ARG A 57 -5.53 -17.58 2.99
N THR A 58 -5.31 -18.01 1.76
CA THR A 58 -4.24 -18.97 1.44
C THR A 58 -2.86 -18.36 1.72
N PRO A 59 -1.82 -19.15 2.01
CA PRO A 59 -0.46 -18.64 2.28
C PRO A 59 0.12 -17.81 1.13
N LYS A 60 -0.31 -18.07 -0.10
CA LYS A 60 0.09 -17.27 -1.28
C LYS A 60 -0.58 -15.90 -1.37
N HIS A 61 -1.56 -15.62 -0.50
CA HIS A 61 -2.27 -14.32 -0.45
C HIS A 61 -2.69 -13.78 -1.83
N MET A 62 -2.08 -12.66 -2.26
CA MET A 62 -2.35 -11.99 -3.53
C MET A 62 -1.91 -12.80 -4.77
N ASN A 63 -1.07 -13.82 -4.60
CA ASN A 63 -0.50 -14.56 -5.71
C ASN A 63 -1.17 -15.94 -5.92
N THR A 64 -2.42 -16.07 -5.50
CA THR A 64 -3.20 -17.30 -5.68
C THR A 64 -3.74 -17.38 -7.09
N VAL A 65 -3.46 -18.50 -7.77
CA VAL A 65 -4.03 -18.80 -9.09
C VAL A 65 -5.40 -19.43 -8.89
N LEU A 66 -6.40 -18.90 -9.59
CA LEU A 66 -7.81 -19.25 -9.47
C LEU A 66 -8.37 -19.62 -10.85
N GLY A 67 -9.31 -20.57 -10.88
CA GLY A 67 -10.11 -20.86 -12.05
C GLY A 67 -11.43 -20.11 -11.97
N LEU A 68 -11.59 -19.02 -12.68
CA LEU A 68 -12.85 -18.28 -12.75
C LEU A 68 -13.81 -18.97 -13.71
N ASN A 69 -14.99 -19.32 -13.21
CA ASN A 69 -16.10 -19.78 -14.04
C ASN A 69 -17.03 -18.59 -14.32
N VAL A 70 -16.94 -18.05 -15.52
CA VAL A 70 -17.74 -16.90 -15.96
C VAL A 70 -18.71 -17.38 -17.02
N ASP A 71 -19.99 -17.47 -16.72
CA ASP A 71 -21.07 -17.89 -17.63
C ASP A 71 -20.73 -19.18 -18.41
N GLY A 72 -20.12 -20.17 -17.74
CA GLY A 72 -19.74 -21.45 -18.34
C GLY A 72 -18.38 -21.46 -19.05
N LYS A 73 -17.68 -20.35 -19.11
CA LYS A 73 -16.30 -20.28 -19.59
C LYS A 73 -15.34 -20.30 -18.39
N GLN A 74 -14.37 -21.18 -18.44
CA GLN A 74 -13.33 -21.25 -17.41
C GLN A 74 -12.11 -20.46 -17.85
N ILE A 75 -11.71 -19.49 -17.05
CA ILE A 75 -10.56 -18.61 -17.29
C ILE A 75 -9.60 -18.78 -16.11
N THR A 76 -8.33 -19.03 -16.40
CA THR A 76 -7.29 -19.07 -15.36
C THR A 76 -6.81 -17.67 -15.05
N VAL A 77 -6.97 -17.26 -13.80
CA VAL A 77 -6.62 -15.90 -13.37
C VAL A 77 -5.73 -15.92 -12.13
N LEU A 78 -4.95 -14.88 -11.99
CA LEU A 78 -4.17 -14.59 -10.80
C LEU A 78 -4.82 -13.42 -10.06
N LEU A 79 -4.92 -13.53 -8.75
CA LEU A 79 -5.34 -12.44 -7.89
C LEU A 79 -4.24 -11.38 -7.86
N LYS A 80 -4.49 -10.20 -8.41
CA LYS A 80 -3.50 -9.12 -8.53
C LYS A 80 -3.54 -8.15 -7.37
N GLU A 81 -4.75 -7.68 -7.06
CA GLU A 81 -4.96 -6.71 -5.99
C GLU A 81 -6.36 -6.89 -5.37
N PHE A 82 -6.48 -6.56 -4.11
CA PHE A 82 -7.77 -6.51 -3.44
C PHE A 82 -7.84 -5.30 -2.50
N GLN A 83 -9.03 -4.76 -2.37
CA GLN A 83 -9.31 -3.65 -1.47
C GLN A 83 -10.18 -4.14 -0.32
N LEU A 84 -9.75 -3.85 0.90
CA LEU A 84 -10.50 -4.13 2.12
C LEU A 84 -10.94 -2.81 2.75
N ASP A 85 -12.12 -2.83 3.33
CA ASP A 85 -12.54 -1.77 4.22
C ASP A 85 -11.69 -1.80 5.50
N PRO A 86 -11.06 -0.69 5.92
CA PRO A 86 -10.17 -0.67 7.07
C PRO A 86 -10.89 -0.97 8.39
N VAL A 87 -12.18 -0.68 8.49
CA VAL A 87 -12.99 -0.85 9.71
C VAL A 87 -13.70 -2.21 9.71
N SER A 88 -14.53 -2.48 8.71
CA SER A 88 -15.36 -3.70 8.65
C SER A 88 -14.60 -4.93 8.18
N LYS A 89 -13.40 -4.73 7.56
CA LYS A 89 -12.61 -5.82 6.92
C LYS A 89 -13.38 -6.55 5.83
N GLU A 90 -14.34 -5.88 5.23
CA GLU A 90 -15.08 -6.39 4.08
C GLU A 90 -14.31 -6.13 2.78
N LEU A 91 -14.43 -7.06 1.83
CA LEU A 91 -13.87 -6.90 0.50
C LEU A 91 -14.68 -5.86 -0.28
N LEU A 92 -14.01 -4.81 -0.73
CA LEU A 92 -14.58 -3.73 -1.53
C LEU A 92 -14.43 -3.96 -3.03
N HIS A 93 -13.27 -4.42 -3.45
CA HIS A 93 -12.93 -4.68 -4.84
C HIS A 93 -11.88 -5.75 -4.97
N VAL A 94 -11.86 -6.43 -6.12
CA VAL A 94 -10.85 -7.45 -6.43
C VAL A 94 -10.46 -7.34 -7.90
N ASP A 95 -9.17 -7.34 -8.14
CA ASP A 95 -8.57 -7.28 -9.46
C ASP A 95 -7.94 -8.63 -9.81
N PHE A 96 -8.36 -9.18 -10.93
CA PHE A 96 -7.81 -10.40 -11.48
C PHE A 96 -7.08 -10.12 -12.78
N ILE A 97 -5.95 -10.77 -12.96
CA ILE A 97 -5.23 -10.77 -14.23
C ILE A 97 -5.33 -12.15 -14.86
N ASP A 98 -5.68 -12.19 -16.14
CA ASP A 98 -5.66 -13.42 -16.93
C ASP A 98 -4.22 -13.88 -17.15
N VAL A 99 -3.95 -15.16 -16.87
CA VAL A 99 -2.60 -15.71 -16.91
C VAL A 99 -2.59 -17.07 -17.62
N ARG A 100 -1.49 -17.33 -18.35
CA ARG A 100 -1.19 -18.63 -18.93
C ARG A 100 0.00 -19.26 -18.23
N GLU A 101 0.04 -20.58 -18.21
CA GLU A 101 1.10 -21.35 -17.54
C GLU A 101 2.51 -21.02 -18.04
N ASN A 102 2.65 -20.68 -19.32
CA ASN A 102 3.94 -20.47 -19.98
C ASN A 102 4.39 -19.00 -20.02
N GLU A 103 3.63 -18.08 -19.43
CA GLU A 103 3.94 -16.66 -19.46
C GLU A 103 4.42 -16.15 -18.12
N GLN A 104 5.48 -15.32 -18.15
CA GLN A 104 5.95 -14.64 -16.94
C GLN A 104 5.01 -13.51 -16.55
N VAL A 105 4.58 -13.52 -15.32
CA VAL A 105 3.69 -12.51 -14.77
C VAL A 105 4.44 -11.67 -13.72
N LYS A 106 4.18 -10.37 -13.73
CA LYS A 106 4.71 -9.46 -12.72
C LYS A 106 3.87 -9.56 -11.45
N VAL A 107 4.46 -10.04 -10.36
CA VAL A 107 3.80 -10.26 -9.07
C VAL A 107 4.53 -9.53 -7.95
N LYS A 108 3.79 -9.16 -6.91
CA LYS A 108 4.33 -8.61 -5.67
C LYS A 108 4.39 -9.73 -4.64
N ILE A 109 5.57 -10.00 -4.11
CA ILE A 109 5.78 -11.05 -3.11
C ILE A 109 6.21 -10.39 -1.80
N PRO A 110 5.62 -10.79 -0.66
CA PRO A 110 6.01 -10.26 0.63
C PRO A 110 7.43 -10.70 0.99
N LEU A 111 8.18 -9.76 1.54
CA LEU A 111 9.56 -9.95 1.96
C LEU A 111 9.61 -10.03 3.48
N VAL A 112 10.13 -11.15 3.99
CA VAL A 112 10.27 -11.42 5.41
C VAL A 112 11.75 -11.35 5.80
N LEU A 113 12.06 -10.50 6.77
CA LEU A 113 13.40 -10.40 7.32
C LEU A 113 13.62 -11.55 8.31
N VAL A 114 14.71 -12.30 8.13
CA VAL A 114 15.07 -13.43 8.97
C VAL A 114 16.38 -13.13 9.71
N GLY A 115 16.44 -13.55 10.96
CA GLY A 115 17.61 -13.32 11.81
C GLY A 115 17.50 -12.05 12.66
N LYS A 116 18.50 -11.83 13.51
CA LYS A 116 18.63 -10.65 14.35
C LYS A 116 19.90 -9.91 13.94
N ALA A 117 19.75 -8.70 13.43
CA ALA A 117 20.87 -7.91 12.96
C ALA A 117 21.85 -7.59 14.11
N GLU A 118 23.17 -7.74 13.86
CA GLU A 118 24.23 -7.32 14.81
C GLU A 118 24.07 -5.85 15.20
N GLY A 119 23.68 -5.00 14.26
CA GLY A 119 23.44 -3.59 14.52
C GLY A 119 22.32 -3.34 15.53
N VAL A 120 21.27 -4.18 15.55
CA VAL A 120 20.18 -4.08 16.54
C VAL A 120 20.67 -4.52 17.92
N THR A 121 21.54 -5.54 17.99
CA THR A 121 22.15 -5.99 19.25
C THR A 121 23.03 -4.89 19.86
N ASN A 122 23.63 -4.07 19.01
CA ASN A 122 24.48 -2.93 19.41
C ASN A 122 23.68 -1.63 19.63
N GLY A 123 22.33 -1.73 19.73
CA GLY A 123 21.46 -0.59 20.01
C GLY A 123 20.93 0.14 18.79
N GLY A 124 21.16 -0.33 17.57
CA GLY A 124 20.59 0.23 16.35
C GLY A 124 19.12 -0.12 16.17
N ILE A 125 18.43 0.64 15.31
CA ILE A 125 17.01 0.43 14.94
C ILE A 125 16.96 -0.13 13.53
N LEU A 126 16.38 -1.34 13.37
CA LEU A 126 16.12 -1.93 12.06
C LEU A 126 14.84 -1.34 11.47
N SER A 127 14.96 -0.69 10.33
CA SER A 127 13.83 -0.15 9.57
C SER A 127 13.70 -0.89 8.25
N GLN A 128 12.54 -1.51 8.01
CA GLN A 128 12.21 -2.13 6.73
C GLN A 128 11.56 -1.10 5.82
N ILE A 129 12.25 -0.69 4.75
CA ILE A 129 11.79 0.32 3.80
C ILE A 129 10.79 -0.30 2.82
N ARG A 130 11.08 -1.51 2.34
CA ARG A 130 10.20 -2.24 1.42
C ARG A 130 9.74 -3.55 2.04
N ARG A 131 8.44 -3.76 2.03
CA ARG A 131 7.81 -4.99 2.53
C ARG A 131 7.47 -5.97 1.43
N ASP A 132 7.34 -5.48 0.20
CA ASP A 132 7.00 -6.27 -0.97
C ASP A 132 8.05 -6.09 -2.05
N LEU A 133 8.30 -7.16 -2.80
CA LEU A 133 9.22 -7.18 -3.92
C LEU A 133 8.45 -7.48 -5.21
N GLU A 134 8.61 -6.63 -6.22
CA GLU A 134 8.06 -6.86 -7.56
C GLU A 134 9.00 -7.78 -8.35
N VAL A 135 8.49 -8.94 -8.71
CA VAL A 135 9.25 -9.96 -9.42
C VAL A 135 8.49 -10.48 -10.63
N TRP A 136 9.23 -11.05 -11.56
CA TRP A 136 8.70 -11.78 -12.69
C TRP A 136 8.86 -13.27 -12.43
N SER A 137 7.77 -14.02 -12.50
CA SER A 137 7.78 -15.47 -12.31
C SER A 137 6.69 -16.13 -13.13
N LEU A 138 6.84 -17.43 -13.36
CA LEU A 138 5.76 -18.26 -13.92
C LEU A 138 4.68 -18.49 -12.84
N PRO A 139 3.40 -18.57 -13.19
CA PRO A 139 2.31 -18.77 -12.23
C PRO A 139 2.49 -19.97 -11.31
N GLY A 140 3.09 -21.04 -11.82
CA GLY A 140 3.39 -22.26 -11.04
C GLY A 140 4.59 -22.15 -10.11
N ALA A 141 5.50 -21.18 -10.32
CA ALA A 141 6.74 -21.00 -9.57
C ALA A 141 6.72 -19.80 -8.61
N ILE A 142 5.54 -19.26 -8.33
CA ILE A 142 5.39 -18.12 -7.43
C ILE A 142 5.61 -18.60 -5.98
N PRO A 143 6.63 -18.11 -5.26
CA PRO A 143 6.84 -18.42 -3.85
C PRO A 143 5.85 -17.66 -2.97
N GLU A 144 5.61 -18.17 -1.77
CA GLU A 144 4.73 -17.52 -0.78
C GLU A 144 5.38 -16.29 -0.16
N LYS A 145 6.67 -16.34 0.09
CA LYS A 145 7.49 -15.28 0.69
C LYS A 145 8.90 -15.33 0.17
N ILE A 146 9.60 -14.22 0.25
CA ILE A 146 11.04 -14.13 0.02
C ILE A 146 11.69 -13.83 1.35
N GLU A 147 12.66 -14.65 1.74
CA GLU A 147 13.39 -14.49 3.00
C GLU A 147 14.67 -13.71 2.75
N ALA A 148 14.87 -12.65 3.53
CA ALA A 148 16.07 -11.83 3.50
C ALA A 148 16.79 -11.93 4.85
N ASP A 149 18.02 -12.41 4.84
CA ASP A 149 18.86 -12.53 6.03
C ASP A 149 19.44 -11.16 6.39
N VAL A 150 19.17 -10.73 7.61
CA VAL A 150 19.66 -9.45 8.15
C VAL A 150 20.72 -9.61 9.23
N THR A 151 21.16 -10.84 9.51
CA THR A 151 22.04 -11.16 10.64
C THR A 151 23.36 -10.39 10.58
N ALA A 152 23.96 -10.26 9.39
CA ALA A 152 25.25 -9.59 9.19
C ALA A 152 25.16 -8.06 9.12
N LEU A 153 23.98 -7.46 9.26
CA LEU A 153 23.82 -6.01 9.14
C LEU A 153 24.34 -5.29 10.40
N LYS A 154 25.29 -4.39 10.20
CA LYS A 154 25.84 -3.50 11.23
C LYS A 154 25.08 -2.18 11.30
N ILE A 155 25.37 -1.38 12.31
CA ILE A 155 24.86 0.00 12.42
C ILE A 155 25.31 0.81 11.19
N ALA A 156 24.41 1.61 10.62
CA ALA A 156 24.57 2.38 9.40
C ALA A 156 24.77 1.54 8.11
N SER A 157 24.44 0.24 8.15
CA SER A 157 24.43 -0.61 6.96
C SER A 157 23.02 -0.76 6.40
N SER A 158 22.93 -0.95 5.07
CA SER A 158 21.69 -1.19 4.36
C SER A 158 21.76 -2.50 3.59
N LEU A 159 20.65 -3.24 3.56
CA LEU A 159 20.46 -4.43 2.75
C LEU A 159 19.86 -4.03 1.40
N HIS A 160 20.51 -4.43 0.32
CA HIS A 160 20.08 -4.18 -1.04
C HIS A 160 19.50 -5.43 -1.69
N ILE A 161 18.74 -5.23 -2.78
CA ILE A 161 18.09 -6.33 -3.49
C ILE A 161 19.05 -7.38 -4.03
N ASN A 162 20.26 -6.96 -4.44
CA ASN A 162 21.27 -7.88 -5.01
C ASN A 162 21.83 -8.88 -3.99
N GLU A 163 21.68 -8.60 -2.71
CA GLU A 163 22.16 -9.43 -1.61
C GLU A 163 21.13 -10.47 -1.15
N VAL A 164 19.89 -10.32 -1.62
CA VAL A 164 18.80 -11.22 -1.26
C VAL A 164 18.83 -12.48 -2.11
N LYS A 165 18.78 -13.63 -1.45
CA LYS A 165 18.69 -14.93 -2.14
C LYS A 165 17.31 -15.11 -2.72
N LEU A 166 17.21 -15.07 -4.05
CA LEU A 166 15.97 -15.31 -4.77
C LEU A 166 15.76 -16.82 -4.96
N PRO A 167 14.54 -17.33 -4.79
CA PRO A 167 14.23 -18.71 -5.12
C PRO A 167 14.29 -18.96 -6.61
N ALA A 168 14.43 -20.23 -7.00
CA ALA A 168 14.48 -20.63 -8.40
C ALA A 168 13.19 -20.25 -9.14
N GLY A 169 13.33 -19.73 -10.37
CA GLY A 169 12.19 -19.34 -11.20
C GLY A 169 11.66 -17.92 -10.98
N VAL A 170 12.31 -17.15 -10.09
CA VAL A 170 11.96 -15.75 -9.84
C VAL A 170 13.06 -14.85 -10.38
N THR A 171 12.68 -13.87 -11.20
CA THR A 171 13.62 -12.87 -11.73
C THR A 171 13.16 -11.46 -11.35
N VAL A 172 14.10 -10.65 -10.89
CA VAL A 172 13.87 -9.24 -10.63
C VAL A 172 14.40 -8.44 -11.80
N LYS A 173 13.52 -7.77 -12.52
CA LYS A 173 13.90 -6.85 -13.61
C LYS A 173 13.85 -5.41 -13.11
N SER A 174 14.64 -5.08 -12.09
CA SER A 174 14.77 -3.71 -11.64
C SER A 174 16.05 -3.08 -12.21
N SER A 175 15.91 -1.91 -12.80
CA SER A 175 17.06 -1.12 -13.33
C SER A 175 17.95 -0.54 -12.22
N HIS A 176 17.45 -0.50 -11.00
CA HIS A 176 18.12 0.11 -9.85
C HIS A 176 18.23 -0.87 -8.69
N ASN A 177 19.40 -0.84 -8.04
CA ASN A 177 19.62 -1.55 -6.80
C ASN A 177 19.00 -0.75 -5.64
N PHE A 178 17.79 -1.12 -5.22
CA PHE A 178 17.08 -0.42 -4.16
C PHE A 178 17.32 -1.06 -2.80
N THR A 179 17.24 -0.23 -1.77
CA THR A 179 17.38 -0.65 -0.38
C THR A 179 16.09 -1.30 0.11
N ILE A 180 16.23 -2.42 0.79
CA ILE A 180 15.15 -3.21 1.40
C ILE A 180 15.01 -2.87 2.88
N ALA A 181 16.11 -2.93 3.60
CA ALA A 181 16.16 -2.63 5.01
C ALA A 181 17.43 -1.84 5.35
N VAL A 182 17.36 -1.06 6.41
CA VAL A 182 18.48 -0.27 6.92
C VAL A 182 18.52 -0.34 8.43
N VAL A 183 19.72 -0.39 9.00
CA VAL A 183 19.93 -0.27 10.43
C VAL A 183 20.47 1.13 10.71
N THR A 184 19.67 1.96 11.39
CA THR A 184 20.07 3.30 11.80
C THR A 184 20.60 3.28 13.23
N ALA A 185 21.56 4.17 13.52
CA ALA A 185 21.96 4.41 14.90
C ALA A 185 20.77 5.03 15.68
N PRO A 186 20.60 4.70 16.96
CA PRO A 186 19.62 5.40 17.77
C PRO A 186 20.02 6.88 17.85
N GLU A 187 19.09 7.75 17.60
CA GLU A 187 19.26 9.17 17.90
C GLU A 187 19.22 9.31 19.41
N VAL A 188 20.40 9.35 20.02
CA VAL A 188 20.52 9.75 21.42
C VAL A 188 20.20 11.24 21.41
N GLU A 189 18.99 11.60 21.79
CA GLU A 189 18.73 12.98 22.23
C GLU A 189 19.82 13.30 23.26
N LYS A 190 20.82 14.09 22.85
CA LYS A 190 21.65 14.79 23.78
C LYS A 190 20.69 15.67 24.58
N VAL A 191 20.25 15.14 25.72
CA VAL A 191 19.78 16.01 26.79
C VAL A 191 20.96 16.95 27.00
N VAL A 192 20.82 18.15 26.49
CA VAL A 192 21.70 19.25 26.82
C VAL A 192 21.42 19.46 28.29
N GLU A 193 22.20 18.74 29.10
CA GLU A 193 22.39 19.06 30.50
C GLU A 193 22.99 20.47 30.49
N THR A 194 22.11 21.43 30.51
CA THR A 194 22.49 22.80 30.89
C THR A 194 23.05 22.67 32.29
N ALA A 195 24.36 22.42 32.29
CA ALA A 195 25.17 22.48 33.47
C ALA A 195 24.84 23.81 34.18
N ALA A 196 24.07 23.70 35.22
CA ALA A 196 24.05 24.67 36.27
C ALA A 196 25.46 24.70 36.88
N ALA A 197 26.28 25.53 36.36
CA ALA A 197 27.55 25.88 36.96
C ALA A 197 27.65 27.39 37.02
N ALA A 198 27.24 27.95 38.14
CA ALA A 198 27.89 29.06 38.79
C ALA A 198 27.08 29.45 40.02
N VAL A 199 27.29 28.75 41.11
CA VAL A 199 27.09 29.32 42.42
C VAL A 199 28.27 30.24 42.65
N GLY A 200 28.16 31.49 42.29
CA GLY A 200 29.01 32.57 42.75
C GLY A 200 28.40 33.12 44.02
N ALA A 201 29.08 32.93 45.13
CA ALA A 201 28.83 33.59 46.37
C ALA A 201 28.93 35.10 46.15
N ASP A 202 27.83 35.82 46.31
CA ASP A 202 27.78 37.04 47.11
C ASP A 202 26.32 37.53 47.18
N GLY A 203 25.87 37.62 48.39
CA GLY A 203 24.51 38.06 48.69
C GLY A 203 24.33 39.57 48.51
N LYS A 204 23.25 39.92 47.80
CA LYS A 204 22.39 41.04 48.18
C LYS A 204 21.15 41.11 47.33
N PRO A 205 19.97 41.27 47.94
CA PRO A 205 18.73 41.39 47.18
C PRO A 205 18.53 42.86 46.79
N VAL A 206 18.14 43.10 45.55
CA VAL A 206 17.54 44.39 45.15
C VAL A 206 16.20 44.10 44.51
N ALA A 207 15.23 44.65 45.19
CA ALA A 207 13.82 44.61 44.82
C ALA A 207 13.50 45.56 43.67
N ALA A 208 12.41 45.21 42.99
CA ALA A 208 11.38 46.05 42.37
C ALA A 208 11.76 46.98 41.22
N ALA A 209 11.03 46.81 40.14
CA ALA A 209 10.08 47.78 39.57
C ALA A 209 9.54 47.20 38.25
N ALA A 210 8.35 46.91 38.23
CA ALA A 210 7.16 47.28 37.54
C ALA A 210 7.26 48.43 36.53
N ALA A 211 6.77 48.15 35.31
CA ALA A 211 6.09 49.01 34.34
C ALA A 211 5.78 48.13 33.14
N ALA A 212 4.56 47.70 32.82
CA ALA A 212 3.37 48.48 32.43
C ALA A 212 3.62 49.30 31.15
N GLY A 213 2.89 48.94 30.14
CA GLY A 213 2.78 49.64 28.87
C GLY A 213 2.25 48.69 27.85
N ASP A 214 1.01 48.50 27.79
CA ASP A 214 -0.11 49.24 27.21
C ASP A 214 -0.27 49.00 25.69
N ALA A 215 -1.38 48.37 25.44
CA ALA A 215 -2.42 48.55 24.45
C ALA A 215 -2.06 49.20 23.09
N LYS A 216 -2.52 48.60 22.03
CA LYS A 216 -3.56 49.23 21.20
C LYS A 216 -4.18 48.28 20.21
N ALA A 217 -5.45 48.15 20.37
CA ALA A 217 -6.44 47.65 19.40
C ALA A 217 -6.56 48.64 18.21
N GLY A 218 -7.04 48.11 17.15
CA GLY A 218 -7.52 48.80 15.97
C GLY A 218 -8.01 47.74 15.00
N ASP A 219 -9.19 47.34 15.03
CA ASP A 219 -10.52 47.83 14.60
C ASP A 219 -10.51 48.55 13.26
N ALA A 220 -11.47 48.13 12.51
CA ALA A 220 -12.17 48.68 11.35
C ALA A 220 -12.01 47.80 10.09
N LYS A 221 -13.06 47.19 9.74
CA LYS A 221 -14.38 47.54 9.18
C LYS A 221 -14.47 47.14 7.71
N ALA A 222 -15.33 46.22 7.50
CA ALA A 222 -16.43 46.09 6.53
C ALA A 222 -16.45 46.99 5.29
N ALA A 223 -16.76 46.34 4.17
CA ALA A 223 -17.76 46.73 3.15
C ALA A 223 -17.58 45.77 1.99
N ASP A 224 -18.52 44.92 1.69
CA ASP A 224 -19.78 45.12 0.93
C ASP A 224 -19.55 45.44 -0.55
N GLY A 225 -20.19 44.64 -1.41
CA GLY A 225 -20.21 44.83 -2.83
C GLY A 225 -20.37 43.47 -3.55
N LYS A 226 -21.47 42.75 -3.48
CA LYS A 226 -22.70 42.75 -4.28
C LYS A 226 -22.44 43.07 -5.75
N ALA A 227 -22.53 42.07 -6.62
CA ALA A 227 -23.27 42.08 -7.87
C ALA A 227 -23.02 40.81 -8.70
N ALA A 228 -24.01 39.96 -8.78
CA ALA A 228 -24.35 39.30 -10.03
C ALA A 228 -25.26 40.30 -10.76
N PRO A 229 -25.48 40.22 -12.08
CA PRO A 229 -26.24 39.14 -12.67
C PRO A 229 -25.96 38.80 -14.15
N ALA A 230 -26.54 37.67 -14.50
CA ALA A 230 -27.37 37.40 -15.70
C ALA A 230 -26.74 37.39 -17.10
N ALA A 231 -26.88 36.26 -17.68
CA ALA A 231 -27.85 35.88 -18.70
C ALA A 231 -27.42 36.13 -20.17
N ALA A 232 -27.49 35.16 -20.95
CA ALA A 232 -28.31 34.89 -22.15
C ALA A 232 -27.51 33.98 -23.10
N ALA A 233 -27.95 32.74 -23.28
CA ALA A 233 -28.87 32.31 -24.34
C ALA A 233 -28.36 32.56 -25.75
N LYS A 234 -28.01 31.47 -26.48
CA LYS A 234 -28.64 31.19 -27.81
C LYS A 234 -28.02 29.90 -28.40
N ALA A 235 -28.81 28.87 -28.48
CA ALA A 235 -28.81 27.98 -29.62
C ALA A 235 -29.52 28.71 -30.79
N PRO A 236 -29.36 28.34 -32.05
CA PRO A 236 -29.84 27.09 -32.59
C PRO A 236 -29.11 26.50 -33.83
N ALA A 237 -29.29 25.21 -34.01
CA ALA A 237 -29.81 24.47 -35.17
C ALA A 237 -29.14 24.52 -36.56
N LYS A 238 -29.10 23.30 -37.10
CA LYS A 238 -29.25 22.87 -38.49
C LYS A 238 -28.07 23.04 -39.48
N LYS A 239 -27.48 21.94 -39.85
CA LYS A 239 -27.86 21.15 -41.05
C LYS A 239 -27.21 19.78 -40.94
#